data_aabc28274beb9d626215de9f0d38ad9d
#
_entry.id   aabc28274beb9d626215de9f0d38ad9d
#
_cell.length_a   1.000
_cell.length_b   1.000
_cell.length_c   1.000
_cell.angle_alpha   90.00
_cell.angle_beta   90.00
_cell.angle_gamma   90.00
#
_symmetry.space_group_name_H-M   'P 1'
#
loop_
_entity.id
_entity.type
_entity.pdbx_description
1 polymer ?
#
loop_
_entity_poly.entity_id
_entity_poly.type
_entity_poly.pdbx_seq_one_letter_code
_entity_poly.pdbx_strand_id
1 'polypeptide(L)'
;MCYRCVDLFVSPFCSRPRAPPNLDVYDFILLLGRGSMHVFSCEQFQKFMAASGFTGPWHSLVDLGAGDGATTAHVAHLFEKVYATDISAPMRWALARRKFTVLDVEKWHESGPFDVILCLNLLDRCDRPNTLLRRLKSSLAPGGRLVVALVLPFSPYVEVGERGDHKPSEYLPVKGNGLEGQIASLVDRVFAPLSLRCLVWSKLPYLCEGDLGQAYYFLDDVIFVLEAQPDSSRYSASEWMDTEPSGKECPNMFEQQTYQERKCNTDCMCCSVYNILCAKSG
;
A
#
# COMPACT_ATOMS: atom_id res chain seq x y z
N MET A 1 26.59 21.06 -14.26
CA MET A 1 26.60 22.27 -15.10
C MET A 1 25.29 23.00 -14.98
N CYS A 2 25.38 24.25 -14.70
CA CYS A 2 24.32 25.27 -14.64
C CYS A 2 23.43 25.35 -13.38
N TYR A 3 24.07 25.78 -12.29
CA TYR A 3 23.41 26.21 -11.03
C TYR A 3 23.01 27.73 -11.07
N ARG A 4 22.46 28.23 -12.16
CA ARG A 4 22.23 29.70 -12.29
C ARG A 4 20.83 30.12 -12.72
N CYS A 5 19.78 29.30 -12.54
CA CYS A 5 18.40 29.69 -12.90
C CYS A 5 17.37 29.67 -11.78
N VAL A 6 17.76 29.62 -10.49
CA VAL A 6 16.80 29.59 -9.38
C VAL A 6 16.58 30.95 -8.71
N ASP A 7 17.29 32.03 -9.13
CA ASP A 7 17.24 33.33 -8.44
C ASP A 7 16.21 34.34 -8.96
N LEU A 8 15.30 33.96 -9.82
CA LEU A 8 14.32 34.89 -10.40
C LEU A 8 12.88 34.41 -10.12
N PHE A 9 12.35 34.70 -8.97
CA PHE A 9 10.92 34.90 -8.61
C PHE A 9 10.66 34.67 -7.12
N VAL A 10 11.29 35.45 -6.27
CA VAL A 10 10.82 35.58 -4.89
C VAL A 10 10.33 37.01 -4.70
N SER A 11 9.03 37.20 -4.70
CA SER A 11 8.39 38.44 -4.31
C SER A 11 8.71 38.76 -2.84
N PRO A 12 9.10 40.01 -2.46
CA PRO A 12 9.56 40.34 -1.12
C PRO A 12 8.46 40.49 -0.04
N PHE A 13 7.22 40.11 -0.31
CA PHE A 13 6.09 40.33 0.59
C PHE A 13 5.36 39.06 1.04
N CYS A 14 6.07 38.00 1.40
CA CYS A 14 5.45 36.91 2.13
C CYS A 14 6.41 36.49 3.25
N SER A 15 6.01 36.69 4.50
CA SER A 15 6.70 36.13 5.67
C SER A 15 6.56 34.61 5.68
N ARG A 16 7.37 33.94 4.85
CA ARG A 16 7.46 32.48 4.77
C ARG A 16 8.24 31.97 5.97
N PRO A 17 7.78 30.89 6.63
CA PRO A 17 8.61 30.22 7.61
C PRO A 17 9.92 29.78 6.95
N ARG A 18 11.04 30.00 7.64
CA ARG A 18 12.37 29.58 7.17
C ARG A 18 12.34 28.09 6.86
N ALA A 19 12.73 27.74 5.64
CA ALA A 19 12.94 26.35 5.25
C ALA A 19 13.98 25.69 6.18
N PRO A 20 13.77 24.43 6.59
CA PRO A 20 14.73 23.72 7.40
C PRO A 20 16.08 23.59 6.65
N PRO A 21 17.22 23.62 7.35
CA PRO A 21 18.51 23.35 6.74
C PRO A 21 18.56 21.90 6.27
N ASN A 22 19.11 21.65 5.08
CA ASN A 22 19.24 20.36 4.39
C ASN A 22 17.98 19.87 3.61
N LEU A 23 17.32 20.78 2.91
CA LEU A 23 16.36 20.42 1.87
C LEU A 23 17.09 19.84 0.67
N ASP A 24 16.72 18.66 0.23
CA ASP A 24 17.06 18.22 -1.10
C ASP A 24 16.16 18.91 -2.16
N VAL A 25 16.50 18.74 -3.43
CA VAL A 25 15.76 19.38 -4.54
C VAL A 25 14.31 18.87 -4.60
N TYR A 26 14.09 17.63 -4.21
CA TYR A 26 12.78 16.99 -4.23
C TYR A 26 11.88 17.57 -3.13
N ASP A 27 12.39 17.66 -1.91
CA ASP A 27 11.71 18.32 -0.78
C ASP A 27 11.30 19.75 -1.11
N PHE A 28 12.20 20.49 -1.79
CA PHE A 28 11.93 21.86 -2.19
C PHE A 28 10.80 21.96 -3.24
N ILE A 29 10.77 21.06 -4.22
CA ILE A 29 9.72 20.98 -5.24
C ILE A 29 8.36 20.71 -4.58
N LEU A 30 8.29 19.75 -3.64
CA LEU A 30 7.08 19.42 -2.91
C LEU A 30 6.57 20.58 -2.02
N LEU A 31 7.47 21.31 -1.36
CA LEU A 31 7.11 22.50 -0.60
C LEU A 31 6.55 23.64 -1.44
N LEU A 32 6.91 23.69 -2.72
CA LEU A 32 6.31 24.61 -3.71
C LEU A 32 4.93 24.14 -4.20
N GLY A 33 4.41 23.01 -3.68
CA GLY A 33 3.15 22.42 -4.13
C GLY A 33 3.26 21.77 -5.50
N ARG A 34 4.46 21.32 -5.88
CA ARG A 34 4.76 20.55 -7.09
C ARG A 34 5.20 19.16 -6.69
N GLY A 35 5.21 18.23 -7.64
CA GLY A 35 5.56 16.84 -7.37
C GLY A 35 4.39 16.03 -6.77
N SER A 36 3.16 16.47 -7.00
CA SER A 36 1.97 15.76 -6.55
C SER A 36 1.91 14.35 -7.15
N MET A 37 1.52 13.39 -6.31
CA MET A 37 1.39 11.98 -6.67
C MET A 37 -0.08 11.56 -6.53
N HIS A 38 -0.67 11.09 -7.62
CA HIS A 38 -2.09 10.71 -7.66
C HIS A 38 -2.21 9.20 -7.79
N VAL A 39 -2.41 8.51 -6.67
CA VAL A 39 -2.51 7.05 -6.60
C VAL A 39 -3.96 6.61 -6.79
N PHE A 40 -4.89 7.19 -6.04
CA PHE A 40 -6.33 6.90 -6.12
C PHE A 40 -7.18 8.07 -5.65
N SER A 41 -8.44 8.10 -6.10
CA SER A 41 -9.46 9.00 -5.57
C SER A 41 -10.15 8.41 -4.34
N CYS A 42 -10.87 9.26 -3.59
CA CYS A 42 -11.73 8.79 -2.47
C CYS A 42 -12.74 7.73 -2.93
N GLU A 43 -13.37 7.93 -4.09
CA GLU A 43 -14.35 6.98 -4.62
C GLU A 43 -13.70 5.62 -4.97
N GLN A 44 -12.52 5.63 -5.57
CA GLN A 44 -11.77 4.38 -5.85
C GLN A 44 -11.43 3.66 -4.55
N PHE A 45 -10.92 4.38 -3.56
CA PHE A 45 -10.61 3.81 -2.24
C PHE A 45 -11.84 3.17 -1.59
N GLN A 46 -12.98 3.87 -1.57
CA GLN A 46 -14.23 3.33 -1.02
C GLN A 46 -14.70 2.06 -1.77
N LYS A 47 -14.54 2.04 -3.10
CA LYS A 47 -14.84 0.83 -3.90
C LYS A 47 -13.94 -0.35 -3.53
N PHE A 48 -12.64 -0.12 -3.30
CA PHE A 48 -11.72 -1.17 -2.84
C PHE A 48 -12.09 -1.69 -1.47
N MET A 49 -12.40 -0.80 -0.53
CA MET A 49 -12.82 -1.17 0.81
C MET A 49 -14.11 -1.99 0.78
N ALA A 50 -15.13 -1.55 0.04
CA ALA A 50 -16.39 -2.28 -0.13
C ALA A 50 -16.16 -3.65 -0.79
N ALA A 51 -15.36 -3.72 -1.86
CA ALA A 51 -15.05 -4.98 -2.55
C ALA A 51 -14.25 -5.96 -1.66
N SER A 52 -13.48 -5.46 -0.70
CA SER A 52 -12.78 -6.27 0.30
C SER A 52 -13.67 -6.73 1.47
N GLY A 53 -14.97 -6.38 1.45
CA GLY A 53 -15.91 -6.64 2.53
C GLY A 53 -15.67 -5.80 3.79
N PHE A 54 -14.89 -4.72 3.70
CA PHE A 54 -14.65 -3.83 4.84
C PHE A 54 -15.81 -2.85 5.02
N THR A 55 -16.48 -2.96 6.15
CA THR A 55 -17.62 -2.10 6.52
C THR A 55 -17.30 -1.14 7.67
N GLY A 56 -16.09 -1.13 8.13
CA GLY A 56 -15.58 -0.43 9.31
C GLY A 56 -15.13 -1.43 10.39
N PRO A 57 -14.69 -0.90 11.51
CA PRO A 57 -14.73 0.51 11.92
C PRO A 57 -13.76 1.39 11.12
N TRP A 58 -14.08 2.69 11.04
CA TRP A 58 -13.26 3.71 10.39
C TRP A 58 -12.63 4.65 11.44
N HIS A 59 -12.10 4.07 12.54
CA HIS A 59 -11.55 4.87 13.63
C HIS A 59 -10.14 5.37 13.32
N SER A 60 -9.28 4.49 12.80
CA SER A 60 -7.86 4.80 12.65
C SER A 60 -7.31 4.44 11.27
N LEU A 61 -6.61 5.41 10.69
CA LEU A 61 -5.81 5.26 9.48
C LEU A 61 -4.37 5.61 9.80
N VAL A 62 -3.42 4.80 9.33
CA VAL A 62 -2.01 5.20 9.25
C VAL A 62 -1.51 5.09 7.82
N ASP A 63 -0.82 6.13 7.34
CA ASP A 63 -0.17 6.16 6.04
C ASP A 63 1.34 6.24 6.21
N LEU A 64 2.05 5.24 5.69
CA LEU A 64 3.50 5.12 5.83
C LEU A 64 4.20 5.63 4.58
N GLY A 65 5.15 6.56 4.77
CA GLY A 65 5.79 7.26 3.66
C GLY A 65 4.80 8.18 2.94
N ALA A 66 3.99 8.90 3.71
CA ALA A 66 2.83 9.66 3.20
C ALA A 66 3.21 10.89 2.34
N GLY A 67 4.49 11.23 2.24
CA GLY A 67 4.96 12.43 1.55
C GLY A 67 4.33 13.70 2.13
N ASP A 68 3.81 14.55 1.28
CA ASP A 68 3.10 15.77 1.68
C ASP A 68 1.67 15.49 2.22
N GLY A 69 1.21 14.23 2.18
CA GLY A 69 -0.10 13.78 2.63
C GLY A 69 -1.25 14.11 1.69
N ALA A 70 -1.00 14.47 0.43
CA ALA A 70 -2.04 14.79 -0.53
C ALA A 70 -2.95 13.58 -0.81
N THR A 71 -2.37 12.40 -1.03
CA THR A 71 -3.13 11.15 -1.23
C THR A 71 -3.93 10.79 0.01
N THR A 72 -3.31 10.85 1.21
CA THR A 72 -3.97 10.60 2.49
C THR A 72 -5.18 11.53 2.71
N ALA A 73 -5.06 12.81 2.31
CA ALA A 73 -6.10 13.81 2.48
C ALA A 73 -7.39 13.47 1.72
N HIS A 74 -7.31 12.73 0.61
CA HIS A 74 -8.50 12.30 -0.12
C HIS A 74 -9.41 11.38 0.70
N VAL A 75 -8.86 10.62 1.64
CA VAL A 75 -9.59 9.63 2.44
C VAL A 75 -9.65 9.96 3.93
N ALA A 76 -8.90 10.97 4.37
CA ALA A 76 -8.78 11.34 5.78
C ALA A 76 -10.13 11.62 6.48
N HIS A 77 -11.09 12.21 5.76
CA HIS A 77 -12.41 12.53 6.27
C HIS A 77 -13.28 11.31 6.59
N LEU A 78 -12.88 10.11 6.14
CA LEU A 78 -13.56 8.85 6.44
C LEU A 78 -13.16 8.30 7.82
N PHE A 79 -12.10 8.82 8.44
CA PHE A 79 -11.53 8.28 9.68
C PHE A 79 -11.60 9.28 10.81
N GLU A 80 -11.76 8.79 12.03
CA GLU A 80 -11.73 9.61 13.24
C GLU A 80 -10.32 10.11 13.56
N LYS A 81 -9.30 9.26 13.32
CA LYS A 81 -7.91 9.55 13.58
C LYS A 81 -7.06 9.19 12.37
N VAL A 82 -6.25 10.13 11.94
CA VAL A 82 -5.31 9.95 10.82
C VAL A 82 -3.90 10.14 11.33
N TYR A 83 -3.11 9.10 11.15
CA TYR A 83 -1.69 9.06 11.45
C TYR A 83 -0.90 9.01 10.14
N ALA A 84 0.29 9.55 10.15
CA ALA A 84 1.17 9.51 9.00
C ALA A 84 2.63 9.47 9.42
N THR A 85 3.48 8.83 8.61
CA THR A 85 4.93 8.85 8.78
C THR A 85 5.60 9.33 7.51
N ASP A 86 6.74 9.99 7.68
CA ASP A 86 7.66 10.26 6.58
C ASP A 86 9.07 10.47 7.12
N ILE A 87 10.08 10.05 6.35
CA ILE A 87 11.49 10.24 6.72
C ILE A 87 11.95 11.68 6.55
N SER A 88 11.36 12.38 5.59
CA SER A 88 11.66 13.77 5.27
C SER A 88 11.09 14.73 6.30
N ALA A 89 11.93 15.59 6.87
CA ALA A 89 11.48 16.60 7.83
C ALA A 89 10.51 17.64 7.22
N PRO A 90 10.70 18.13 5.99
CA PRO A 90 9.73 18.95 5.29
C PRO A 90 8.37 18.27 5.11
N MET A 91 8.37 16.97 4.76
CA MET A 91 7.11 16.22 4.61
C MET A 91 6.39 16.07 5.94
N ARG A 92 7.10 15.73 7.03
CA ARG A 92 6.50 15.71 8.37
C ARG A 92 5.87 17.05 8.75
N TRP A 93 6.50 18.16 8.38
CA TRP A 93 5.91 19.48 8.59
C TRP A 93 4.64 19.70 7.75
N ALA A 94 4.63 19.27 6.47
CA ALA A 94 3.45 19.33 5.61
C ALA A 94 2.30 18.50 6.17
N LEU A 95 2.57 17.28 6.62
CA LEU A 95 1.60 16.39 7.28
C LEU A 95 1.00 17.01 8.54
N ALA A 96 1.83 17.61 9.40
CA ALA A 96 1.36 18.30 10.59
C ALA A 96 0.44 19.50 10.25
N ARG A 97 0.72 20.23 9.16
CA ARG A 97 -0.16 21.31 8.68
C ARG A 97 -1.52 20.82 8.20
N ARG A 98 -1.61 19.58 7.69
CA ARG A 98 -2.86 18.90 7.35
C ARG A 98 -3.60 18.39 8.59
N LYS A 99 -3.04 18.60 9.80
CA LYS A 99 -3.56 18.14 11.09
C LYS A 99 -3.55 16.61 11.24
N PHE A 100 -2.69 15.93 10.49
CA PHE A 100 -2.43 14.52 10.73
C PHE A 100 -1.50 14.35 11.94
N THR A 101 -1.68 13.27 12.68
CA THR A 101 -0.77 12.91 13.76
C THR A 101 0.48 12.29 13.16
N VAL A 102 1.60 13.02 13.18
CA VAL A 102 2.87 12.55 12.64
C VAL A 102 3.53 11.63 13.65
N LEU A 103 3.77 10.39 13.25
CA LEU A 103 4.44 9.38 14.06
C LEU A 103 5.91 9.24 13.67
N ASP A 104 6.71 8.74 14.61
CA ASP A 104 8.10 8.37 14.35
C ASP A 104 8.19 7.17 13.40
N VAL A 105 9.11 7.23 12.43
CA VAL A 105 9.26 6.21 11.36
C VAL A 105 9.63 4.83 11.92
N GLU A 106 10.35 4.78 13.04
CA GLU A 106 10.75 3.50 13.65
C GLU A 106 9.72 2.97 14.67
N LYS A 107 8.90 3.87 15.26
CA LYS A 107 8.02 3.57 16.40
C LYS A 107 6.52 3.65 16.07
N TRP A 108 6.15 3.93 14.81
CA TRP A 108 4.74 4.09 14.42
C TRP A 108 3.86 2.91 14.85
N HIS A 109 4.41 1.70 14.82
CA HIS A 109 3.70 0.47 15.17
C HIS A 109 3.29 0.40 16.66
N GLU A 110 3.92 1.17 17.54
CA GLU A 110 3.56 1.28 18.96
C GLU A 110 2.23 2.04 19.17
N SER A 111 1.79 2.80 18.18
CA SER A 111 0.52 3.55 18.20
C SER A 111 -0.69 2.76 17.68
N GLY A 112 -0.46 1.52 17.20
CA GLY A 112 -1.53 0.62 16.74
C GLY A 112 -2.28 -0.10 17.87
N PRO A 113 -3.21 -0.99 17.54
CA PRO A 113 -3.52 -1.44 16.18
C PRO A 113 -4.33 -0.42 15.37
N PHE A 114 -4.25 -0.53 14.03
CA PHE A 114 -4.94 0.36 13.10
C PHE A 114 -5.99 -0.39 12.28
N ASP A 115 -7.13 0.26 12.01
CA ASP A 115 -8.19 -0.32 11.19
C ASP A 115 -7.80 -0.37 9.73
N VAL A 116 -7.09 0.66 9.25
CA VAL A 116 -6.55 0.69 7.90
C VAL A 116 -5.11 1.19 7.92
N ILE A 117 -4.26 0.48 7.20
CA ILE A 117 -2.86 0.87 6.98
C ILE A 117 -2.65 1.07 5.48
N LEU A 118 -2.11 2.22 5.09
CA LEU A 118 -1.65 2.50 3.74
C LEU A 118 -0.13 2.31 3.67
N CYS A 119 0.32 1.61 2.63
CA CYS A 119 1.72 1.44 2.28
C CYS A 119 1.82 1.61 0.76
N LEU A 120 1.83 2.88 0.32
CA LEU A 120 1.67 3.25 -1.07
C LEU A 120 3.04 3.55 -1.68
N ASN A 121 3.47 2.71 -2.63
CA ASN A 121 4.75 2.83 -3.33
C ASN A 121 5.96 3.00 -2.39
N LEU A 122 5.93 2.27 -1.26
CA LEU A 122 6.97 2.29 -0.24
C LEU A 122 7.81 1.01 -0.21
N LEU A 123 7.24 -0.16 -0.52
CA LEU A 123 7.95 -1.44 -0.42
C LEU A 123 9.12 -1.56 -1.42
N ASP A 124 9.06 -0.87 -2.53
CA ASP A 124 10.12 -0.78 -3.53
C ASP A 124 11.16 0.31 -3.20
N ARG A 125 10.89 1.16 -2.20
CA ARG A 125 11.73 2.28 -1.76
C ARG A 125 12.39 2.06 -0.41
N CYS A 126 11.94 1.08 0.38
CA CYS A 126 12.48 0.83 1.70
C CYS A 126 13.59 -0.24 1.70
N ASP A 127 14.52 -0.10 2.64
CA ASP A 127 15.69 -0.99 2.75
C ASP A 127 15.29 -2.41 3.17
N ARG A 128 14.27 -2.56 4.03
CA ARG A 128 13.86 -3.83 4.65
C ARG A 128 12.37 -4.14 4.44
N PRO A 129 11.94 -4.41 3.19
CA PRO A 129 10.52 -4.58 2.88
C PRO A 129 9.86 -5.80 3.55
N ASN A 130 10.59 -6.91 3.76
CA ASN A 130 10.03 -8.06 4.47
C ASN A 130 9.81 -7.76 5.96
N THR A 131 10.74 -7.05 6.58
CA THR A 131 10.61 -6.60 7.96
C THR A 131 9.45 -5.61 8.10
N LEU A 132 9.31 -4.68 7.15
CA LEU A 132 8.17 -3.75 7.12
C LEU A 132 6.85 -4.49 6.99
N LEU A 133 6.72 -5.45 6.07
CA LEU A 133 5.48 -6.24 5.90
C LEU A 133 5.07 -6.99 7.16
N ARG A 134 6.03 -7.56 7.92
CA ARG A 134 5.72 -8.20 9.21
C ARG A 134 5.19 -7.19 10.24
N ARG A 135 5.80 -6.00 10.32
CA ARG A 135 5.33 -4.92 11.20
C ARG A 135 3.94 -4.45 10.80
N LEU A 136 3.69 -4.27 9.49
CA LEU A 136 2.38 -3.92 8.95
C LEU A 136 1.31 -4.93 9.38
N LYS A 137 1.59 -6.23 9.19
CA LYS A 137 0.67 -7.30 9.61
C LYS A 137 0.37 -7.24 11.10
N SER A 138 1.40 -7.11 11.94
CA SER A 138 1.24 -7.12 13.40
C SER A 138 0.55 -5.87 13.95
N SER A 139 0.50 -4.79 13.18
CA SER A 139 -0.12 -3.51 13.56
C SER A 139 -1.56 -3.35 13.04
N LEU A 140 -2.08 -4.34 12.31
CA LEU A 140 -3.49 -4.33 11.89
C LEU A 140 -4.41 -4.69 13.05
N ALA A 141 -5.50 -3.97 13.17
CA ALA A 141 -6.62 -4.36 14.02
C ALA A 141 -7.26 -5.65 13.50
N PRO A 142 -7.92 -6.46 14.35
CA PRO A 142 -8.71 -7.61 13.88
C PRO A 142 -9.74 -7.17 12.83
N GLY A 143 -9.71 -7.80 11.66
CA GLY A 143 -10.57 -7.42 10.53
C GLY A 143 -10.14 -6.15 9.78
N GLY A 144 -9.03 -5.53 10.17
CA GLY A 144 -8.46 -4.36 9.49
C GLY A 144 -7.95 -4.67 8.09
N ARG A 145 -7.63 -3.64 7.33
CA ARG A 145 -7.16 -3.74 5.95
C ARG A 145 -5.79 -3.08 5.78
N LEU A 146 -4.90 -3.78 5.10
CA LEU A 146 -3.65 -3.23 4.60
C LEU A 146 -3.79 -2.96 3.10
N VAL A 147 -3.64 -1.71 2.71
CA VAL A 147 -3.64 -1.28 1.31
C VAL A 147 -2.20 -1.08 0.88
N VAL A 148 -1.76 -1.88 -0.07
CA VAL A 148 -0.41 -1.80 -0.65
C VAL A 148 -0.52 -1.37 -2.10
N ALA A 149 0.22 -0.35 -2.49
CA ALA A 149 0.41 0.04 -3.89
C ALA A 149 1.85 -0.22 -4.32
N LEU A 150 2.04 -0.71 -5.54
CA LEU A 150 3.35 -0.97 -6.13
C LEU A 150 3.34 -0.71 -7.63
N VAL A 151 4.32 0.06 -8.08
CA VAL A 151 4.59 0.21 -9.51
C VAL A 151 5.15 -1.09 -10.08
N LEU A 152 4.57 -1.54 -11.19
CA LEU A 152 5.05 -2.72 -11.91
C LEU A 152 5.52 -2.34 -13.34
N PRO A 153 6.59 -2.93 -13.84
CA PRO A 153 7.38 -4.03 -13.26
C PRO A 153 8.15 -3.63 -12.01
N PHE A 154 8.19 -4.54 -11.01
CA PHE A 154 8.83 -4.29 -9.72
C PHE A 154 10.33 -4.04 -9.89
N SER A 155 10.78 -2.87 -9.50
CA SER A 155 12.18 -2.42 -9.59
C SER A 155 12.55 -1.65 -8.32
N PRO A 156 13.10 -2.33 -7.31
CA PRO A 156 13.42 -1.67 -6.04
C PRO A 156 14.56 -0.67 -6.19
N TYR A 157 14.36 0.52 -5.63
CA TYR A 157 15.35 1.59 -5.56
C TYR A 157 15.26 2.29 -4.20
N VAL A 158 16.24 2.04 -3.35
CA VAL A 158 16.28 2.59 -1.99
C VAL A 158 16.97 3.93 -2.00
N GLU A 159 16.26 4.98 -1.62
CA GLU A 159 16.82 6.34 -1.58
C GLU A 159 17.79 6.51 -0.41
N VAL A 160 17.41 5.98 0.77
CA VAL A 160 18.19 6.04 1.99
C VAL A 160 18.47 4.62 2.47
N GLY A 161 19.52 4.00 1.96
CA GLY A 161 19.98 2.66 2.35
C GLY A 161 21.29 2.71 3.13
N GLU A 162 21.52 1.69 3.99
CA GLU A 162 22.73 1.58 4.80
C GLU A 162 24.04 1.59 3.98
N ARG A 163 23.98 1.13 2.72
CA ARG A 163 25.15 0.95 1.84
C ARG A 163 25.37 2.09 0.85
N GLY A 164 24.38 2.95 0.65
CA GLY A 164 24.45 4.03 -0.36
C GLY A 164 24.50 3.55 -1.82
N ASP A 165 24.21 2.27 -2.07
CA ASP A 165 24.20 1.65 -3.40
C ASP A 165 22.80 1.57 -4.02
N HIS A 166 21.81 2.20 -3.38
CA HIS A 166 20.40 2.22 -3.76
C HIS A 166 19.74 0.82 -3.83
N LYS A 167 20.35 -0.18 -3.19
CA LYS A 167 19.81 -1.55 -3.14
C LYS A 167 19.26 -1.86 -1.75
N PRO A 168 18.15 -2.58 -1.66
CA PRO A 168 17.62 -2.99 -0.38
C PRO A 168 18.50 -4.05 0.29
N SER A 169 18.52 -4.05 1.62
CA SER A 169 19.15 -5.13 2.41
C SER A 169 18.31 -6.40 2.42
N GLU A 170 17.00 -6.29 2.21
CA GLU A 170 16.08 -7.41 2.04
C GLU A 170 15.43 -7.34 0.66
N TYR A 171 15.33 -8.47 -0.03
CA TYR A 171 14.69 -8.55 -1.33
C TYR A 171 13.34 -9.26 -1.23
N LEU A 172 12.31 -8.69 -1.86
CA LEU A 172 11.05 -9.38 -2.09
C LEU A 172 11.25 -10.41 -3.22
N PRO A 173 10.77 -11.65 -3.06
CA PRO A 173 10.97 -12.71 -4.05
C PRO A 173 10.00 -12.58 -5.25
N VAL A 174 9.86 -11.37 -5.79
CA VAL A 174 9.01 -11.09 -6.94
C VAL A 174 9.63 -11.68 -8.19
N LYS A 175 8.86 -12.48 -8.92
CA LYS A 175 9.26 -13.15 -10.16
C LYS A 175 8.11 -13.05 -11.18
N GLY A 176 8.38 -13.49 -12.39
CA GLY A 176 7.38 -13.53 -13.45
C GLY A 176 7.56 -12.42 -14.48
N ASN A 177 7.07 -12.71 -15.68
CA ASN A 177 7.06 -11.78 -16.79
C ASN A 177 5.68 -11.14 -16.92
N GLY A 178 5.67 -9.86 -17.24
CA GLY A 178 4.43 -9.09 -17.40
C GLY A 178 3.72 -8.80 -16.08
N LEU A 179 2.60 -8.08 -16.20
CA LEU A 179 1.83 -7.57 -15.06
C LEU A 179 1.26 -8.73 -14.22
N GLU A 180 0.52 -9.64 -14.86
CA GLU A 180 -0.17 -10.74 -14.19
C GLU A 180 0.79 -11.70 -13.48
N GLY A 181 1.94 -12.00 -14.13
CA GLY A 181 2.96 -12.88 -13.55
C GLY A 181 3.56 -12.28 -12.28
N GLN A 182 3.79 -10.97 -12.25
CA GLN A 182 4.32 -10.29 -11.06
C GLN A 182 3.26 -10.12 -9.97
N ILE A 183 2.00 -9.87 -10.33
CA ILE A 183 0.87 -9.84 -9.37
C ILE A 183 0.74 -11.20 -8.69
N ALA A 184 0.68 -12.31 -9.46
CA ALA A 184 0.62 -13.65 -8.91
C ALA A 184 1.82 -13.94 -7.98
N SER A 185 3.01 -13.54 -8.39
CA SER A 185 4.20 -13.70 -7.56
C SER A 185 4.16 -12.90 -6.26
N LEU A 186 3.63 -11.66 -6.27
CA LEU A 186 3.44 -10.86 -5.06
C LEU A 186 2.45 -11.55 -4.11
N VAL A 187 1.32 -12.02 -4.64
CA VAL A 187 0.31 -12.71 -3.82
C VAL A 187 0.87 -14.00 -3.23
N ASP A 188 1.47 -14.87 -4.05
CA ASP A 188 1.83 -16.23 -3.64
C ASP A 188 3.16 -16.30 -2.88
N ARG A 189 4.12 -15.43 -3.21
CA ARG A 189 5.49 -15.51 -2.68
C ARG A 189 5.84 -14.44 -1.67
N VAL A 190 5.11 -13.32 -1.66
CA VAL A 190 5.35 -12.22 -0.74
C VAL A 190 4.28 -12.16 0.34
N PHE A 191 3.00 -12.08 -0.03
CA PHE A 191 1.92 -11.87 0.93
C PHE A 191 1.47 -13.17 1.62
N ALA A 192 1.21 -14.25 0.88
CA ALA A 192 0.71 -15.50 1.43
C ALA A 192 1.65 -16.11 2.50
N PRO A 193 3.00 -16.15 2.32
CA PRO A 193 3.90 -16.67 3.36
C PRO A 193 3.89 -15.87 4.67
N LEU A 194 3.43 -14.62 4.62
CA LEU A 194 3.25 -13.76 5.79
C LEU A 194 1.84 -13.86 6.39
N SER A 195 1.00 -14.80 5.91
CA SER A 195 -0.42 -14.89 6.27
C SER A 195 -1.17 -13.56 6.03
N LEU A 196 -0.83 -12.88 4.96
CA LEU A 196 -1.55 -11.75 4.41
C LEU A 196 -2.36 -12.24 3.21
N ARG A 197 -3.68 -12.31 3.37
CA ARG A 197 -4.59 -12.74 2.31
C ARG A 197 -4.95 -11.57 1.41
N CYS A 198 -4.70 -11.69 0.11
CA CYS A 198 -5.17 -10.72 -0.88
C CYS A 198 -6.67 -10.90 -1.10
N LEU A 199 -7.45 -9.86 -0.82
CA LEU A 199 -8.90 -9.84 -0.99
C LEU A 199 -9.30 -9.23 -2.32
N VAL A 200 -8.64 -8.15 -2.70
CA VAL A 200 -8.91 -7.39 -3.92
C VAL A 200 -7.58 -6.86 -4.45
N TRP A 201 -7.45 -6.81 -5.76
CA TRP A 201 -6.40 -6.04 -6.41
C TRP A 201 -6.93 -5.36 -7.67
N SER A 202 -6.30 -4.27 -8.07
CA SER A 202 -6.61 -3.58 -9.32
C SER A 202 -5.39 -2.85 -9.84
N LYS A 203 -5.28 -2.78 -11.17
CA LYS A 203 -4.34 -1.87 -11.82
C LYS A 203 -4.94 -0.47 -11.87
N LEU A 204 -4.17 0.53 -11.47
CA LEU A 204 -4.54 1.94 -11.58
C LEU A 204 -3.46 2.72 -12.34
N PRO A 205 -3.84 3.77 -13.05
CA PRO A 205 -2.87 4.73 -13.53
C PRO A 205 -2.30 5.51 -12.34
N TYR A 206 -0.99 5.60 -12.26
CA TYR A 206 -0.27 6.40 -11.28
C TYR A 206 0.35 7.59 -11.99
N LEU A 207 -0.16 8.78 -11.68
CA LEU A 207 0.33 10.02 -12.25
C LEU A 207 1.18 10.75 -11.23
N CYS A 208 2.44 10.97 -11.58
CA CYS A 208 3.36 11.81 -10.80
C CYS A 208 3.62 13.10 -11.57
N GLU A 209 3.57 14.24 -10.90
CA GLU A 209 4.20 15.44 -11.45
C GLU A 209 5.69 15.21 -11.58
N GLY A 210 6.23 15.62 -12.72
CA GLY A 210 7.61 15.37 -13.06
C GLY A 210 8.58 16.40 -12.52
N ASP A 211 9.74 16.38 -13.13
CA ASP A 211 10.89 17.22 -12.83
C ASP A 211 11.20 18.21 -13.99
N LEU A 212 12.41 18.71 -14.03
CA LEU A 212 12.87 19.61 -15.08
C LEU A 212 13.02 18.91 -16.45
N GLY A 213 13.10 17.58 -16.48
CA GLY A 213 13.25 16.80 -17.71
C GLY A 213 11.92 16.36 -18.30
N GLN A 214 10.93 16.14 -17.48
CA GLN A 214 9.60 15.67 -17.90
C GLN A 214 8.50 16.22 -16.99
N ALA A 215 7.45 16.79 -17.59
CA ALA A 215 6.38 17.44 -16.84
C ALA A 215 5.54 16.46 -15.99
N TYR A 216 5.33 15.22 -16.47
CA TYR A 216 4.57 14.19 -15.79
C TYR A 216 5.14 12.81 -16.10
N TYR A 217 5.13 11.93 -15.12
CA TYR A 217 5.38 10.50 -15.27
C TYR A 217 4.07 9.76 -15.13
N PHE A 218 3.81 8.86 -16.08
CA PHE A 218 2.65 7.98 -16.06
C PHE A 218 3.14 6.55 -15.88
N LEU A 219 2.78 5.94 -14.76
CA LEU A 219 3.24 4.63 -14.36
C LEU A 219 2.06 3.67 -14.18
N ASP A 220 2.33 2.40 -14.30
CA ASP A 220 1.37 1.33 -14.01
C ASP A 220 1.49 0.95 -12.53
N ASP A 221 0.50 1.33 -11.73
CA ASP A 221 0.42 0.99 -10.32
C ASP A 221 -0.57 -0.15 -10.09
N VAL A 222 -0.27 -1.02 -9.15
CA VAL A 222 -1.18 -2.09 -8.73
C VAL A 222 -1.46 -1.94 -7.25
N ILE A 223 -2.75 -1.82 -6.92
CA ILE A 223 -3.22 -1.74 -5.54
C ILE A 223 -3.72 -3.10 -5.10
N PHE A 224 -3.29 -3.53 -3.92
CA PHE A 224 -3.73 -4.72 -3.23
C PHE A 224 -4.40 -4.33 -1.92
N VAL A 225 -5.56 -4.91 -1.63
CA VAL A 225 -6.19 -4.85 -0.31
C VAL A 225 -6.01 -6.19 0.36
N LEU A 226 -5.28 -6.18 1.46
CA LEU A 226 -4.87 -7.37 2.18
C LEU A 226 -5.52 -7.42 3.56
N GLU A 227 -5.70 -8.63 4.07
CA GLU A 227 -6.17 -8.92 5.42
C GLU A 227 -5.18 -9.84 6.13
N ALA A 228 -4.90 -9.55 7.40
CA ALA A 228 -4.09 -10.45 8.21
C ALA A 228 -4.91 -11.68 8.63
N GLN A 229 -4.37 -12.87 8.34
CA GLN A 229 -4.93 -14.13 8.85
C GLN A 229 -4.24 -14.54 10.14
N PRO A 230 -4.95 -15.24 11.06
CA PRO A 230 -4.31 -15.86 12.20
C PRO A 230 -3.20 -16.79 11.77
N ASP A 231 -2.07 -16.77 12.49
CA ASP A 231 -0.99 -17.72 12.22
C ASP A 231 -1.47 -19.14 12.58
N SER A 232 -1.61 -20.00 11.59
CA SER A 232 -2.06 -21.40 11.75
C SER A 232 -1.14 -22.23 12.68
N SER A 233 0.01 -21.72 13.07
CA SER A 233 0.94 -22.37 14.00
C SER A 233 0.56 -22.24 15.50
N ARG A 234 -0.47 -21.47 15.86
CA ARG A 234 -0.89 -21.31 17.25
C ARG A 234 -1.95 -22.32 17.73
N TYR A 235 -2.53 -23.10 16.86
CA TYR A 235 -3.35 -24.25 17.26
C TYR A 235 -2.44 -25.44 17.48
N SER A 236 -1.75 -25.44 18.63
CA SER A 236 -1.06 -26.64 19.12
C SER A 236 -2.10 -27.72 19.44
N ALA A 237 -1.70 -28.96 19.15
CA ALA A 237 -2.46 -30.19 19.26
C ALA A 237 -3.00 -30.55 20.68
N SER A 238 -3.31 -29.59 21.54
CA SER A 238 -3.76 -29.81 22.93
C SER A 238 -5.29 -29.71 23.14
N GLU A 239 -6.08 -29.40 22.10
CA GLU A 239 -7.55 -29.35 22.24
C GLU A 239 -8.32 -30.52 21.59
N TRP A 240 -7.62 -31.60 21.18
CA TRP A 240 -8.27 -32.79 20.61
C TRP A 240 -8.38 -33.97 21.54
N MET A 241 -8.20 -33.76 22.85
CA MET A 241 -8.44 -34.84 23.85
C MET A 241 -9.53 -34.41 24.81
N ASP A 242 -10.78 -34.48 24.44
CA ASP A 242 -11.91 -34.67 25.30
C ASP A 242 -13.24 -34.51 24.55
N THR A 243 -13.48 -35.35 23.53
CA THR A 243 -14.85 -35.76 23.12
C THR A 243 -14.75 -37.02 22.26
N GLU A 244 -15.00 -38.17 22.86
CA GLU A 244 -15.31 -39.36 22.07
C GLU A 244 -16.63 -39.16 21.30
N PRO A 245 -16.64 -39.32 19.98
CA PRO A 245 -17.91 -39.41 19.26
C PRO A 245 -18.36 -40.84 19.22
N SER A 246 -19.54 -41.07 19.82
CA SER A 246 -20.34 -42.25 19.58
C SER A 246 -20.49 -42.54 18.09
N GLY A 247 -20.18 -43.78 17.70
CA GLY A 247 -20.09 -44.27 16.34
C GLY A 247 -21.26 -43.91 15.43
N LYS A 248 -20.88 -43.29 14.32
CA LYS A 248 -21.60 -43.42 13.03
C LYS A 248 -20.53 -43.37 11.93
N GLU A 249 -20.53 -44.43 11.13
CA GLU A 249 -19.62 -44.63 9.99
C GLU A 249 -19.71 -43.49 9.00
N CYS A 250 -18.57 -42.94 8.62
CA CYS A 250 -18.43 -42.05 7.48
C CYS A 250 -18.32 -42.88 6.19
N PRO A 251 -19.07 -42.54 5.13
CA PRO A 251 -18.88 -43.16 3.83
C PRO A 251 -17.61 -42.61 3.17
N ASN A 252 -16.85 -43.58 2.66
CA ASN A 252 -15.65 -43.40 1.82
C ASN A 252 -16.00 -42.60 0.55
N MET A 253 -15.41 -41.41 0.37
CA MET A 253 -15.44 -40.71 -0.92
C MET A 253 -14.01 -40.28 -1.31
N PHE A 254 -13.26 -41.27 -1.78
CA PHE A 254 -12.17 -41.01 -2.72
C PHE A 254 -12.78 -41.17 -4.12
N GLU A 255 -13.10 -40.08 -4.76
CA GLU A 255 -13.31 -40.07 -6.21
C GLU A 255 -12.61 -38.87 -6.82
N GLN A 256 -11.67 -39.20 -7.68
CA GLN A 256 -10.92 -38.29 -8.54
C GLN A 256 -11.90 -37.51 -9.42
N GLN A 257 -11.95 -36.20 -9.30
CA GLN A 257 -12.56 -35.38 -10.35
C GLN A 257 -11.47 -34.64 -11.13
N THR A 258 -11.32 -35.13 -12.35
CA THR A 258 -10.63 -34.51 -13.46
C THR A 258 -11.10 -33.07 -13.69
N TYR A 259 -10.13 -32.23 -13.98
CA TYR A 259 -10.28 -30.84 -14.40
C TYR A 259 -11.15 -30.77 -15.68
N GLN A 260 -12.41 -30.39 -15.52
CA GLN A 260 -13.28 -30.04 -16.65
C GLN A 260 -13.65 -28.56 -16.57
N GLU A 261 -13.37 -27.88 -17.68
CA GLU A 261 -13.69 -26.48 -17.94
C GLU A 261 -15.14 -26.13 -17.51
N ARG A 262 -15.28 -25.34 -16.47
CA ARG A 262 -16.59 -24.72 -16.17
C ARG A 262 -16.66 -23.40 -16.90
N LYS A 263 -17.54 -23.34 -17.90
CA LYS A 263 -18.05 -22.11 -18.48
C LYS A 263 -18.59 -21.22 -17.35
N CYS A 264 -17.98 -20.04 -17.21
CA CYS A 264 -18.41 -19.05 -16.25
C CYS A 264 -19.83 -18.59 -16.62
N ASN A 265 -20.77 -18.79 -15.71
CA ASN A 265 -22.13 -18.27 -15.85
C ASN A 265 -22.11 -16.77 -15.53
N THR A 266 -22.82 -15.97 -16.29
CA THR A 266 -22.79 -14.50 -16.40
C THR A 266 -23.12 -13.70 -15.12
N ASP A 267 -23.29 -14.33 -13.96
CA ASP A 267 -23.68 -13.67 -12.70
C ASP A 267 -22.57 -13.69 -11.61
N CYS A 268 -21.31 -13.86 -12.00
CA CYS A 268 -20.21 -13.76 -11.05
C CYS A 268 -19.78 -12.29 -10.87
N MET A 269 -19.81 -11.80 -9.64
CA MET A 269 -19.47 -10.43 -9.26
C MET A 269 -18.07 -9.97 -9.73
N CYS A 270 -17.14 -10.90 -9.96
CA CYS A 270 -15.80 -10.61 -10.51
C CYS A 270 -15.83 -10.18 -11.99
N CYS A 271 -16.84 -10.61 -12.77
CA CYS A 271 -16.99 -10.19 -14.17
C CYS A 271 -17.60 -8.79 -14.32
N SER A 272 -18.35 -8.31 -13.33
CA SER A 272 -18.96 -6.97 -13.36
C SER A 272 -17.93 -5.83 -13.20
N VAL A 273 -16.83 -6.06 -12.52
CA VAL A 273 -15.76 -5.05 -12.37
C VAL A 273 -14.94 -4.90 -13.64
N TYR A 274 -14.79 -5.97 -14.42
CA TYR A 274 -14.05 -5.94 -15.70
C TYR A 274 -14.83 -5.23 -16.83
N ASN A 275 -16.17 -5.31 -16.81
CA ASN A 275 -17.02 -4.71 -17.85
C ASN A 275 -17.21 -3.20 -17.72
N ILE A 276 -16.92 -2.59 -16.57
CA ILE A 276 -17.04 -1.14 -16.38
C ILE A 276 -15.86 -0.38 -16.99
N LEU A 277 -14.72 -1.03 -17.20
CA LEU A 277 -13.52 -0.39 -17.77
C LEU A 277 -13.35 -0.58 -19.28
N CYS A 278 -14.04 -1.56 -19.91
CA CYS A 278 -13.95 -1.81 -21.36
C CYS A 278 -15.01 -1.10 -22.22
N ALA A 279 -16.00 -0.43 -21.66
CA ALA A 279 -17.14 0.14 -22.39
C ALA A 279 -16.93 1.60 -22.86
N LYS A 280 -15.71 2.16 -22.82
CA LYS A 280 -15.44 3.53 -23.30
C LYS A 280 -14.17 3.63 -24.17
N SER A 281 -13.95 2.70 -25.06
CA SER A 281 -13.04 2.89 -26.20
C SER A 281 -13.64 2.18 -27.40
N GLY A 282 -14.56 2.86 -28.01
CA GLY A 282 -15.13 2.61 -29.33
C GLY A 282 -15.36 3.93 -29.99
#